data_f62c681d0dea5af616c0c088ecbc0ab0
#
_entry.id   f62c681d0dea5af616c0c088ecbc0ab0
#
_cell.length_a   1.000
_cell.length_b   1.000
_cell.length_c   1.000
_cell.angle_alpha   90.00
_cell.angle_beta   90.00
_cell.angle_gamma   90.00
#
_symmetry.space_group_name_H-M   'P 1'
#
loop_
_entity.id
_entity.type
_entity.pdbx_description
1 polymer ?
#
loop_
_entity_poly.entity_id
_entity_poly.type
_entity_poly.pdbx_seq_one_letter_code
_entity_poly.pdbx_strand_id
1 'polypeptide(L)'
;MAFTNKFKDLKKFYTIFIIIILFLNTALISSLHANSFKISDIEVSQDFNLDFNKKKVFDEAFKAAYVQLISTIITSKDKKKIGKINLSTVKSLIDSFNVSDEKFFENKYHATINVNFNKKTVYNYFASQNIFPSIPKKLDLLVLPILINRNQDEIIYFGENPIYKNWNSFNEKYHLLNYILPTEDIEDRQIFKNKIELIEEYKFDEIIKKYDLENYIILIIYQNENEINLLSKLQLRNTYKIFNIVYTDIDLYEEQSLSKLIIDLKTLYEDEWKELNLINTSIKLPLTISLSSKDHNKIKSFEKTLEHLDLVSNYEVLSFNNENIFYKVIYNGRPDKLFYEIKEAGLNLKKNNQTWKIQ
;
A
#
# COMPACT_ATOMS: atom_id res chain seq x y z
N MET A 1 45.52 37.71 24.34
CA MET A 1 44.78 37.97 23.07
C MET A 1 44.67 36.77 22.11
N ALA A 2 45.43 35.69 22.29
CA ALA A 2 45.38 34.49 21.42
C ALA A 2 44.32 33.46 21.79
N PHE A 3 43.85 33.45 23.04
CA PHE A 3 42.86 32.46 23.53
C PHE A 3 41.40 32.73 23.10
N THR A 4 41.05 33.99 22.85
CA THR A 4 39.69 34.40 22.48
C THR A 4 39.37 34.12 20.99
N ASN A 5 40.37 34.05 20.13
CA ASN A 5 40.15 33.71 18.72
C ASN A 5 39.88 32.20 18.49
N LYS A 6 40.55 31.33 19.27
CA LYS A 6 40.36 29.86 19.14
C LYS A 6 38.94 29.43 19.53
N PHE A 7 38.29 30.12 20.48
CA PHE A 7 36.91 29.84 20.87
C PHE A 7 35.88 30.34 19.84
N LYS A 8 36.16 31.40 19.11
CA LYS A 8 35.29 31.90 18.03
C LYS A 8 35.32 30.98 16.80
N ASP A 9 36.49 30.44 16.47
CA ASP A 9 36.62 29.51 15.36
C ASP A 9 36.00 28.14 15.67
N LEU A 10 36.07 27.66 16.91
CA LEU A 10 35.41 26.45 17.36
C LEU A 10 33.89 26.59 17.31
N LYS A 11 33.31 27.74 17.74
CA LYS A 11 31.86 27.98 17.61
C LYS A 11 31.40 28.06 16.15
N LYS A 12 32.17 28.69 15.27
CA LYS A 12 31.89 28.68 13.83
C LYS A 12 31.91 27.30 13.23
N PHE A 13 32.88 26.47 13.62
CA PHE A 13 32.99 25.09 13.16
C PHE A 13 31.77 24.25 13.61
N TYR A 14 31.35 24.36 14.89
CA TYR A 14 30.15 23.68 15.39
C TYR A 14 28.87 24.19 14.71
N THR A 15 28.75 25.46 14.41
CA THR A 15 27.56 26.00 13.71
C THR A 15 27.49 25.50 12.28
N ILE A 16 28.63 25.46 11.57
CA ILE A 16 28.69 24.93 10.20
C ILE A 16 28.41 23.43 10.21
N PHE A 17 28.93 22.66 11.19
CA PHE A 17 28.70 21.24 11.34
C PHE A 17 27.22 20.91 11.62
N ILE A 18 26.55 21.68 12.47
CA ILE A 18 25.10 21.54 12.73
C ILE A 18 24.27 21.87 11.49
N ILE A 19 24.66 22.90 10.72
CA ILE A 19 23.98 23.25 9.46
C ILE A 19 24.14 22.14 8.43
N ILE A 20 25.32 21.52 8.32
CA ILE A 20 25.58 20.39 7.42
C ILE A 20 24.76 19.17 7.84
N ILE A 21 24.66 18.86 9.14
CA ILE A 21 23.82 17.76 9.65
C ILE A 21 22.33 18.03 9.38
N LEU A 22 21.86 19.26 9.54
CA LEU A 22 20.49 19.66 9.19
C LEU A 22 20.23 19.55 7.67
N PHE A 23 21.18 19.94 6.84
CA PHE A 23 21.07 19.78 5.37
C PHE A 23 21.12 18.30 4.94
N LEU A 24 21.94 17.46 5.58
CA LEU A 24 21.96 16.00 5.31
C LEU A 24 20.63 15.34 5.71
N ASN A 25 19.98 15.75 6.78
CA ASN A 25 18.67 15.21 7.16
C ASN A 25 17.54 15.65 6.23
N THR A 26 17.60 16.86 5.64
CA THR A 26 16.59 17.29 4.64
C THR A 26 16.80 16.62 3.27
N ALA A 27 18.01 16.22 2.94
CA ALA A 27 18.29 15.48 1.69
C ALA A 27 17.84 13.99 1.75
N LEU A 28 17.64 13.43 2.96
CA LEU A 28 17.16 12.06 3.15
C LEU A 28 15.63 11.90 3.14
N ILE A 29 14.89 13.01 3.13
CA ILE A 29 13.44 13.01 2.86
C ILE A 29 13.23 13.18 1.33
N SER A 30 13.94 12.40 0.54
CA SER A 30 13.44 12.01 -0.76
C SER A 30 12.24 11.10 -0.47
N SER A 31 11.04 11.64 -0.53
CA SER A 31 9.83 10.84 -0.56
C SER A 31 10.04 9.75 -1.61
N LEU A 32 10.34 8.54 -1.15
CA LEU A 32 10.19 7.32 -1.91
C LEU A 32 8.69 7.21 -2.25
N HIS A 33 8.26 7.98 -3.24
CA HIS A 33 7.04 7.68 -3.96
C HIS A 33 7.38 6.38 -4.70
N ALA A 34 7.19 5.26 -4.00
CA ALA A 34 7.28 3.95 -4.61
C ALA A 34 6.39 4.01 -5.85
N ASN A 35 7.00 3.84 -7.01
CA ASN A 35 6.24 3.69 -8.25
C ASN A 35 5.28 2.51 -8.00
N SER A 36 4.00 2.81 -7.85
CA SER A 36 2.98 1.86 -7.39
C SER A 36 2.84 0.64 -8.30
N PHE A 37 3.41 0.72 -9.49
CA PHE A 37 3.42 -0.35 -10.50
C PHE A 37 4.79 -1.03 -10.67
N LYS A 38 5.71 -0.75 -9.78
CA LYS A 38 6.99 -1.48 -9.70
C LYS A 38 6.82 -2.67 -8.76
N ILE A 39 7.04 -3.86 -9.28
CA ILE A 39 7.17 -5.10 -8.51
C ILE A 39 8.64 -5.44 -8.40
N SER A 40 9.15 -5.45 -7.18
CA SER A 40 10.58 -5.67 -6.91
C SER A 40 10.82 -7.06 -6.34
N ASP A 41 12.09 -7.49 -6.43
CA ASP A 41 12.63 -8.66 -5.76
C ASP A 41 11.88 -9.96 -6.11
N ILE A 42 11.58 -10.12 -7.40
CA ILE A 42 11.04 -11.38 -7.93
C ILE A 42 12.23 -12.34 -8.11
N GLU A 43 12.30 -13.30 -7.22
CA GLU A 43 13.32 -14.36 -7.26
C GLU A 43 12.84 -15.49 -8.15
N VAL A 44 13.70 -15.89 -9.09
CA VAL A 44 13.46 -17.02 -9.98
C VAL A 44 14.71 -17.87 -10.06
N SER A 45 14.54 -19.18 -10.18
CA SER A 45 15.65 -20.11 -10.35
C SER A 45 15.29 -21.20 -11.35
N GLN A 46 16.28 -21.65 -12.11
CA GLN A 46 16.16 -22.76 -13.05
C GLN A 46 17.43 -23.61 -13.02
N ASP A 47 17.30 -24.93 -13.19
CA ASP A 47 18.43 -25.82 -13.32
C ASP A 47 19.30 -25.40 -14.51
N PHE A 48 20.62 -25.32 -14.28
CA PHE A 48 21.59 -24.97 -15.31
C PHE A 48 22.11 -26.25 -15.98
N ASN A 49 21.38 -26.68 -17.01
CA ASN A 49 21.66 -27.87 -17.82
C ASN A 49 21.65 -27.53 -19.32
N LEU A 50 21.76 -28.54 -20.18
CA LEU A 50 21.77 -28.35 -21.63
C LEU A 50 20.49 -27.72 -22.18
N ASP A 51 19.35 -27.82 -21.46
CA ASP A 51 18.05 -27.25 -21.82
C ASP A 51 17.82 -25.86 -21.18
N PHE A 52 18.83 -25.30 -20.50
CA PHE A 52 18.74 -24.00 -19.86
C PHE A 52 18.39 -22.90 -20.87
N ASN A 53 17.38 -22.12 -20.53
CA ASN A 53 16.92 -21.01 -21.39
C ASN A 53 16.61 -19.78 -20.54
N LYS A 54 17.52 -18.81 -20.55
CA LYS A 54 17.38 -17.55 -19.80
C LYS A 54 16.06 -16.81 -20.11
N LYS A 55 15.53 -16.93 -21.34
CA LYS A 55 14.25 -16.34 -21.70
C LYS A 55 13.09 -16.96 -20.93
N LYS A 56 13.10 -18.27 -20.69
CA LYS A 56 12.07 -18.93 -19.88
C LYS A 56 12.10 -18.43 -18.43
N VAL A 57 13.29 -18.21 -17.86
CA VAL A 57 13.44 -17.66 -16.51
C VAL A 57 12.79 -16.28 -16.40
N PHE A 58 13.04 -15.40 -17.38
CA PHE A 58 12.39 -14.09 -17.40
C PHE A 58 10.88 -14.18 -17.63
N ASP A 59 10.43 -15.12 -18.45
CA ASP A 59 9.00 -15.35 -18.67
C ASP A 59 8.28 -15.80 -17.40
N GLU A 60 8.92 -16.60 -16.55
CA GLU A 60 8.42 -16.97 -15.23
C GLU A 60 8.42 -15.77 -14.26
N ALA A 61 9.49 -14.99 -14.24
CA ALA A 61 9.54 -13.77 -13.44
C ALA A 61 8.42 -12.78 -13.81
N PHE A 62 8.15 -12.59 -15.09
CA PHE A 62 7.07 -11.70 -15.55
C PHE A 62 5.69 -12.20 -15.13
N LYS A 63 5.45 -13.52 -15.19
CA LYS A 63 4.20 -14.12 -14.68
C LYS A 63 4.07 -13.93 -13.17
N ALA A 64 5.14 -14.18 -12.40
CA ALA A 64 5.15 -14.00 -10.95
C ALA A 64 4.92 -12.53 -10.56
N ALA A 65 5.59 -11.60 -11.24
CA ALA A 65 5.40 -10.17 -11.04
C ALA A 65 3.95 -9.75 -11.35
N TYR A 66 3.36 -10.27 -12.44
CA TYR A 66 1.95 -10.00 -12.76
C TYR A 66 1.01 -10.53 -11.67
N VAL A 67 1.21 -11.77 -11.19
CA VAL A 67 0.40 -12.34 -10.08
C VAL A 67 0.50 -11.46 -8.83
N GLN A 68 1.70 -10.98 -8.51
CA GLN A 68 1.89 -10.07 -7.37
C GLN A 68 1.20 -8.72 -7.61
N LEU A 69 1.31 -8.13 -8.82
CA LEU A 69 0.62 -6.89 -9.17
C LEU A 69 -0.88 -7.00 -8.98
N ILE A 70 -1.53 -8.02 -9.59
CA ILE A 70 -2.97 -8.19 -9.47
C ILE A 70 -3.40 -8.45 -8.03
N SER A 71 -2.60 -9.20 -7.26
CA SER A 71 -2.86 -9.43 -5.83
C SER A 71 -2.79 -8.14 -5.02
N THR A 72 -1.97 -7.18 -5.45
CA THR A 72 -1.82 -5.87 -4.80
C THR A 72 -2.98 -4.93 -5.12
N ILE A 73 -3.45 -4.88 -6.39
CA ILE A 73 -4.39 -3.84 -6.84
C ILE A 73 -5.82 -4.32 -7.07
N ILE A 74 -6.06 -5.63 -7.11
CA ILE A 74 -7.39 -6.21 -7.39
C ILE A 74 -7.92 -6.92 -6.15
N THR A 75 -9.21 -6.78 -5.85
CA THR A 75 -9.87 -7.52 -4.76
C THR A 75 -9.91 -9.02 -5.05
N SER A 76 -10.00 -9.85 -4.03
CA SER A 76 -10.10 -11.31 -4.18
C SER A 76 -11.31 -11.73 -5.03
N LYS A 77 -12.43 -11.01 -4.90
CA LYS A 77 -13.66 -11.19 -5.67
C LYS A 77 -13.43 -10.95 -7.17
N ASP A 78 -12.78 -9.84 -7.51
CA ASP A 78 -12.54 -9.48 -8.91
C ASP A 78 -11.39 -10.29 -9.52
N LYS A 79 -10.42 -10.71 -8.70
CA LYS A 79 -9.35 -11.62 -9.13
C LYS A 79 -9.91 -12.95 -9.66
N LYS A 80 -11.02 -13.47 -9.09
CA LYS A 80 -11.71 -14.67 -9.60
C LYS A 80 -12.32 -14.49 -11.00
N LYS A 81 -12.61 -13.25 -11.41
CA LYS A 81 -13.12 -12.93 -12.75
C LYS A 81 -12.03 -12.88 -13.81
N ILE A 82 -10.77 -12.67 -13.38
CA ILE A 82 -9.62 -12.63 -14.29
C ILE A 82 -9.33 -14.06 -14.75
N GLY A 83 -9.58 -14.34 -16.03
CA GLY A 83 -9.23 -15.63 -16.62
C GLY A 83 -7.72 -15.87 -16.69
N LYS A 84 -7.33 -17.03 -17.22
CA LYS A 84 -5.91 -17.29 -17.51
C LYS A 84 -5.39 -16.29 -18.52
N ILE A 85 -4.43 -15.46 -18.07
CA ILE A 85 -3.76 -14.50 -18.96
C ILE A 85 -2.62 -15.20 -19.70
N ASN A 86 -2.48 -14.90 -20.99
CA ASN A 86 -1.34 -15.39 -21.74
C ASN A 86 -0.10 -14.51 -21.52
N LEU A 87 1.07 -15.07 -21.72
CA LEU A 87 2.34 -14.40 -21.50
C LEU A 87 2.53 -13.16 -22.40
N SER A 88 1.99 -13.17 -23.62
CA SER A 88 2.11 -12.02 -24.53
C SER A 88 1.35 -10.81 -23.99
N THR A 89 0.18 -11.02 -23.39
CA THR A 89 -0.56 -9.94 -22.72
C THR A 89 0.20 -9.45 -21.49
N VAL A 90 0.76 -10.34 -20.64
CA VAL A 90 1.60 -9.90 -19.50
C VAL A 90 2.73 -9.01 -19.99
N LYS A 91 3.46 -9.43 -21.04
CA LYS A 91 4.57 -8.64 -21.61
C LYS A 91 4.12 -7.28 -22.15
N SER A 92 2.92 -7.18 -22.73
CA SER A 92 2.39 -5.90 -23.22
C SER A 92 2.04 -4.90 -22.12
N LEU A 93 1.88 -5.37 -20.87
CA LEU A 93 1.65 -4.52 -19.69
C LEU A 93 2.95 -4.01 -19.08
N ILE A 94 4.10 -4.63 -19.40
CA ILE A 94 5.40 -4.27 -18.85
C ILE A 94 5.98 -3.08 -19.61
N ASP A 95 6.40 -2.07 -18.88
CA ASP A 95 7.12 -0.90 -19.41
C ASP A 95 8.62 -1.19 -19.52
N SER A 96 9.20 -1.67 -18.40
CA SER A 96 10.63 -2.00 -18.31
C SER A 96 10.89 -3.04 -17.22
N PHE A 97 12.04 -3.65 -17.26
CA PHE A 97 12.53 -4.51 -16.18
C PHE A 97 14.04 -4.39 -16.05
N ASN A 98 14.56 -4.75 -14.87
CA ASN A 98 15.99 -4.88 -14.64
C ASN A 98 16.30 -6.10 -13.77
N VAL A 99 17.46 -6.69 -13.99
CA VAL A 99 18.03 -7.76 -13.16
C VAL A 99 18.88 -7.09 -12.09
N SER A 100 18.51 -7.25 -10.82
CA SER A 100 19.23 -6.66 -9.68
C SER A 100 20.31 -7.58 -9.13
N ASP A 101 20.11 -8.90 -9.23
CA ASP A 101 21.10 -9.91 -8.86
C ASP A 101 21.03 -11.09 -9.82
N GLU A 102 22.19 -11.66 -10.13
CA GLU A 102 22.31 -12.81 -11.03
C GLU A 102 23.49 -13.69 -10.56
N LYS A 103 23.22 -14.96 -10.31
CA LYS A 103 24.27 -15.89 -9.84
C LYS A 103 24.01 -17.34 -10.25
N PHE A 104 25.13 -18.09 -10.34
CA PHE A 104 25.10 -19.52 -10.56
C PHE A 104 25.58 -20.21 -9.28
N PHE A 105 24.72 -21.03 -8.70
CA PHE A 105 24.98 -21.73 -7.46
C PHE A 105 24.24 -23.08 -7.45
N GLU A 106 24.92 -24.15 -6.97
CA GLU A 106 24.36 -25.51 -6.87
C GLU A 106 23.72 -26.03 -8.18
N ASN A 107 24.38 -25.84 -9.30
CA ASN A 107 23.89 -26.19 -10.64
C ASN A 107 22.55 -25.49 -11.02
N LYS A 108 22.25 -24.39 -10.39
CA LYS A 108 21.10 -23.56 -10.70
C LYS A 108 21.52 -22.15 -11.08
N TYR A 109 20.78 -21.59 -12.00
CA TYR A 109 20.79 -20.16 -12.29
C TYR A 109 19.75 -19.49 -11.42
N HIS A 110 20.14 -18.47 -10.69
CA HIS A 110 19.29 -17.64 -9.85
C HIS A 110 19.30 -16.21 -10.37
N ALA A 111 18.16 -15.58 -10.40
CA ALA A 111 18.05 -14.16 -10.74
C ALA A 111 16.99 -13.48 -9.87
N THR A 112 17.28 -12.23 -9.48
CA THR A 112 16.33 -11.32 -8.85
C THR A 112 15.96 -10.24 -9.84
N ILE A 113 14.69 -10.11 -10.14
CA ILE A 113 14.19 -9.26 -11.22
C ILE A 113 13.18 -8.26 -10.67
N ASN A 114 13.35 -6.98 -11.05
CA ASN A 114 12.39 -5.93 -10.81
C ASN A 114 11.64 -5.64 -12.10
N VAL A 115 10.31 -5.58 -12.03
CA VAL A 115 9.44 -5.36 -13.18
C VAL A 115 8.63 -4.09 -12.97
N ASN A 116 8.69 -3.17 -13.92
CA ASN A 116 7.87 -1.97 -13.95
C ASN A 116 6.73 -2.17 -14.95
N PHE A 117 5.50 -2.07 -14.48
CA PHE A 117 4.32 -2.14 -15.35
C PHE A 117 3.88 -0.74 -15.78
N ASN A 118 3.42 -0.62 -17.01
CA ASN A 118 2.84 0.61 -17.52
C ASN A 118 1.46 0.84 -16.90
N LYS A 119 1.37 1.82 -16.01
CA LYS A 119 0.15 2.15 -15.26
C LYS A 119 -1.08 2.34 -16.15
N LYS A 120 -0.94 3.11 -17.23
CA LYS A 120 -2.03 3.40 -18.17
C LYS A 120 -2.52 2.13 -18.89
N THR A 121 -1.59 1.31 -19.35
CA THR A 121 -1.89 0.05 -20.04
C THR A 121 -2.58 -0.94 -19.11
N VAL A 122 -2.11 -1.05 -17.85
CA VAL A 122 -2.72 -1.91 -16.83
C VAL A 122 -4.16 -1.46 -16.52
N TYR A 123 -4.39 -0.17 -16.31
CA TYR A 123 -5.75 0.34 -16.05
C TYR A 123 -6.69 0.13 -17.23
N ASN A 124 -6.23 0.39 -18.46
CA ASN A 124 -7.03 0.17 -19.66
C ASN A 124 -7.37 -1.31 -19.86
N TYR A 125 -6.40 -2.20 -19.58
CA TYR A 125 -6.62 -3.64 -19.66
C TYR A 125 -7.73 -4.10 -18.69
N PHE A 126 -7.70 -3.69 -17.43
CA PHE A 126 -8.72 -4.05 -16.45
C PHE A 126 -10.06 -3.35 -16.73
N ALA A 127 -10.05 -2.08 -17.14
CA ALA A 127 -11.26 -1.37 -17.53
C ALA A 127 -12.01 -2.06 -18.69
N SER A 128 -11.30 -2.63 -19.66
CA SER A 128 -11.91 -3.40 -20.76
C SER A 128 -12.63 -4.67 -20.30
N GLN A 129 -12.31 -5.16 -19.07
CA GLN A 129 -12.93 -6.32 -18.46
C GLN A 129 -13.95 -5.94 -17.35
N ASN A 130 -14.30 -4.67 -17.21
CA ASN A 130 -15.14 -4.13 -16.13
C ASN A 130 -14.58 -4.45 -14.73
N ILE A 131 -13.26 -4.47 -14.59
CA ILE A 131 -12.56 -4.62 -13.31
C ILE A 131 -11.94 -3.28 -12.97
N PHE A 132 -12.17 -2.81 -11.74
CA PHE A 132 -11.63 -1.54 -11.25
C PHE A 132 -10.49 -1.81 -10.27
N PRO A 133 -9.24 -1.56 -10.67
CA PRO A 133 -8.11 -1.71 -9.78
C PRO A 133 -8.08 -0.62 -8.71
N SER A 134 -7.49 -0.93 -7.56
CA SER A 134 -7.26 0.04 -6.49
C SER A 134 -5.91 0.74 -6.65
N ILE A 135 -5.76 1.90 -6.00
CA ILE A 135 -4.46 2.52 -5.77
C ILE A 135 -3.73 1.69 -4.70
N PRO A 136 -2.52 1.17 -4.96
CA PRO A 136 -1.77 0.37 -3.99
C PRO A 136 -1.14 1.26 -2.91
N LYS A 137 -1.96 1.77 -2.00
CA LYS A 137 -1.55 2.64 -0.91
C LYS A 137 -1.35 1.81 0.36
N LYS A 138 -0.15 1.86 0.94
CA LYS A 138 0.13 1.22 2.23
C LYS A 138 -0.53 1.96 3.38
N LEU A 139 -0.91 1.22 4.42
CA LEU A 139 -1.54 1.74 5.62
C LEU A 139 -1.10 0.94 6.85
N ASP A 140 -0.77 1.64 7.93
CA ASP A 140 -0.58 1.04 9.25
C ASP A 140 -1.94 0.81 9.93
N LEU A 141 -2.15 -0.40 10.45
CA LEU A 141 -3.41 -0.87 11.00
C LEU A 141 -3.17 -1.61 12.32
N LEU A 142 -3.69 -1.07 13.41
CA LEU A 142 -3.65 -1.74 14.71
C LEU A 142 -4.60 -2.95 14.71
N VAL A 143 -4.15 -4.09 15.21
CA VAL A 143 -4.98 -5.31 15.35
C VAL A 143 -5.01 -5.73 16.81
N LEU A 144 -6.20 -5.78 17.39
CA LEU A 144 -6.49 -6.22 18.76
C LEU A 144 -7.19 -7.59 18.73
N PRO A 145 -6.47 -8.71 18.68
CA PRO A 145 -7.09 -10.03 18.69
C PRO A 145 -7.36 -10.47 20.14
N ILE A 146 -8.61 -10.67 20.49
CA ILE A 146 -9.10 -11.07 21.80
C ILE A 146 -9.73 -12.45 21.66
N LEU A 147 -9.14 -13.46 22.26
CA LEU A 147 -9.63 -14.84 22.21
C LEU A 147 -10.33 -15.18 23.55
N ILE A 148 -11.56 -15.64 23.46
CA ILE A 148 -12.40 -16.03 24.59
C ILE A 148 -12.74 -17.52 24.47
N ASN A 149 -12.27 -18.32 25.40
CA ASN A 149 -12.66 -19.70 25.52
C ASN A 149 -14.00 -19.77 26.27
N ARG A 150 -15.10 -20.04 25.55
CA ARG A 150 -16.43 -20.08 26.16
C ARG A 150 -16.64 -21.27 27.09
N ASN A 151 -15.88 -22.36 26.92
CA ASN A 151 -16.00 -23.54 27.79
C ASN A 151 -15.44 -23.28 29.19
N GLN A 152 -14.44 -22.38 29.29
CA GLN A 152 -13.75 -22.04 30.53
C GLN A 152 -14.09 -20.64 31.03
N ASP A 153 -14.85 -19.88 30.25
CA ASP A 153 -15.17 -18.47 30.46
C ASP A 153 -13.90 -17.64 30.72
N GLU A 154 -12.85 -17.90 29.93
CA GLU A 154 -11.54 -17.34 30.08
C GLU A 154 -11.09 -16.57 28.84
N ILE A 155 -10.45 -15.40 29.05
CA ILE A 155 -9.78 -14.68 27.98
C ILE A 155 -8.33 -15.16 27.89
N ILE A 156 -7.96 -15.59 26.67
CA ILE A 156 -6.58 -15.97 26.35
C ILE A 156 -5.86 -14.75 25.79
N TYR A 157 -4.81 -14.31 26.49
CA TYR A 157 -4.14 -13.05 26.22
C TYR A 157 -2.88 -13.21 25.39
N PHE A 158 -2.56 -12.20 24.58
CA PHE A 158 -1.27 -11.95 23.94
C PHE A 158 -0.49 -13.21 23.52
N GLY A 159 0.65 -13.48 24.14
CA GLY A 159 1.53 -14.61 23.82
C GLY A 159 0.92 -16.00 24.02
N GLU A 160 -0.18 -16.14 24.76
CA GLU A 160 -0.94 -17.37 24.90
C GLU A 160 -2.01 -17.50 23.78
N ASN A 161 -2.40 -16.38 23.16
CA ASN A 161 -3.35 -16.34 22.05
C ASN A 161 -2.66 -16.75 20.74
N PRO A 162 -2.99 -17.90 20.15
CA PRO A 162 -2.32 -18.39 18.94
C PRO A 162 -2.50 -17.45 17.74
N ILE A 163 -3.61 -16.72 17.65
CA ILE A 163 -3.85 -15.74 16.58
C ILE A 163 -2.93 -14.53 16.75
N TYR A 164 -2.79 -13.99 17.95
CA TYR A 164 -1.86 -12.89 18.24
C TYR A 164 -0.42 -13.30 17.91
N LYS A 165 0.01 -14.46 18.39
CA LYS A 165 1.37 -14.97 18.23
C LYS A 165 1.77 -15.15 16.75
N ASN A 166 0.83 -15.63 15.94
CA ASN A 166 1.10 -16.01 14.56
C ASN A 166 0.61 -14.99 13.51
N TRP A 167 -0.03 -13.90 13.92
CA TRP A 167 -0.60 -12.94 12.97
C TRP A 167 0.40 -12.49 11.93
N ASN A 168 1.58 -12.05 12.33
CA ASN A 168 2.60 -11.52 11.42
C ASN A 168 3.50 -12.59 10.79
N SER A 169 3.30 -13.88 11.09
CA SER A 169 4.02 -14.98 10.44
C SER A 169 3.53 -15.24 8.99
N PHE A 170 2.32 -14.81 8.66
CA PHE A 170 1.68 -15.02 7.36
C PHE A 170 1.53 -13.70 6.60
N ASN A 171 2.66 -13.02 6.33
CA ASN A 171 2.69 -11.79 5.56
C ASN A 171 3.13 -12.07 4.12
N GLU A 172 2.38 -11.49 3.17
CA GLU A 172 2.67 -11.58 1.75
C GLU A 172 3.23 -10.24 1.22
N LYS A 173 4.13 -10.32 0.24
CA LYS A 173 4.76 -9.13 -0.39
C LYS A 173 3.72 -8.17 -1.01
N TYR A 174 2.54 -8.68 -1.38
CA TYR A 174 1.46 -7.90 -1.98
C TYR A 174 0.49 -7.27 -0.96
N HIS A 175 0.66 -7.51 0.34
CA HIS A 175 -0.15 -6.88 1.36
C HIS A 175 0.12 -5.38 1.42
N LEU A 176 -0.95 -4.60 1.51
CA LEU A 176 -0.94 -3.14 1.62
C LEU A 176 -1.08 -2.68 3.08
N LEU A 177 -1.68 -3.53 3.92
CA LEU A 177 -1.87 -3.28 5.34
C LEU A 177 -0.64 -3.77 6.11
N ASN A 178 -0.03 -2.86 6.87
CA ASN A 178 1.01 -3.19 7.83
C ASN A 178 0.35 -3.38 9.20
N TYR A 179 0.25 -4.63 9.65
CA TYR A 179 -0.47 -4.99 10.86
C TYR A 179 0.41 -4.79 12.10
N ILE A 180 -0.01 -3.87 12.97
CA ILE A 180 0.63 -3.56 14.24
C ILE A 180 -0.14 -4.25 15.35
N LEU A 181 0.51 -5.15 16.07
CA LEU A 181 -0.05 -5.80 17.24
C LEU A 181 0.32 -5.02 18.51
N PRO A 182 -0.58 -4.92 19.50
CA PRO A 182 -0.26 -4.27 20.76
C PRO A 182 0.83 -5.04 21.50
N THR A 183 1.69 -4.32 22.20
CA THR A 183 2.63 -4.92 23.13
C THR A 183 1.88 -5.44 24.36
N GLU A 184 2.38 -6.54 24.95
CA GLU A 184 1.78 -7.10 26.15
C GLU A 184 1.89 -6.11 27.32
N ASP A 185 0.72 -5.74 27.90
CA ASP A 185 0.60 -4.80 28.99
C ASP A 185 -0.34 -5.36 30.07
N ILE A 186 0.06 -5.24 31.33
CA ILE A 186 -0.74 -5.69 32.48
C ILE A 186 -2.02 -4.88 32.64
N GLU A 187 -1.97 -3.58 32.31
CA GLU A 187 -3.15 -2.70 32.37
C GLU A 187 -4.18 -3.13 31.33
N ASP A 188 -3.75 -3.46 30.12
CA ASP A 188 -4.62 -3.94 29.05
C ASP A 188 -5.27 -5.28 29.41
N ARG A 189 -4.53 -6.19 30.07
CA ARG A 189 -5.09 -7.44 30.61
C ARG A 189 -6.21 -7.18 31.62
N GLN A 190 -6.05 -6.20 32.50
CA GLN A 190 -7.08 -5.84 33.48
C GLN A 190 -8.33 -5.24 32.81
N ILE A 191 -8.15 -4.42 31.77
CA ILE A 191 -9.25 -3.87 31.00
C ILE A 191 -10.07 -5.00 30.37
N PHE A 192 -9.43 -5.95 29.70
CA PHE A 192 -10.13 -7.09 29.08
C PHE A 192 -10.90 -7.91 30.13
N LYS A 193 -10.25 -8.26 31.26
CA LYS A 193 -10.86 -9.04 32.33
C LYS A 193 -12.10 -8.36 32.92
N ASN A 194 -12.02 -7.05 33.17
CA ASN A 194 -13.12 -6.29 33.76
C ASN A 194 -14.28 -6.02 32.78
N LYS A 195 -14.08 -6.20 31.49
CA LYS A 195 -15.03 -5.90 30.42
C LYS A 195 -15.53 -7.13 29.69
N ILE A 196 -15.24 -8.33 30.15
CA ILE A 196 -15.58 -9.59 29.46
C ILE A 196 -17.06 -9.70 29.14
N GLU A 197 -17.95 -9.32 30.07
CA GLU A 197 -19.40 -9.38 29.87
C GLU A 197 -19.93 -8.37 28.84
N LEU A 198 -19.23 -7.25 28.65
CA LEU A 198 -19.60 -6.15 27.75
C LEU A 198 -18.56 -5.95 26.65
N ILE A 199 -17.73 -6.95 26.37
CA ILE A 199 -16.57 -6.81 25.49
C ILE A 199 -16.95 -6.45 24.06
N GLU A 200 -18.11 -6.89 23.62
CA GLU A 200 -18.62 -6.53 22.29
C GLU A 200 -19.05 -5.06 22.18
N GLU A 201 -19.45 -4.42 23.28
CA GLU A 201 -19.84 -3.02 23.29
C GLU A 201 -18.69 -2.08 23.62
N TYR A 202 -17.62 -2.63 24.20
CA TYR A 202 -16.46 -1.84 24.62
C TYR A 202 -15.70 -1.28 23.40
N LYS A 203 -15.30 -0.01 23.47
CA LYS A 203 -14.68 0.70 22.35
C LYS A 203 -13.15 0.59 22.28
N PHE A 204 -12.51 0.14 23.36
CA PHE A 204 -11.04 0.01 23.46
C PHE A 204 -10.24 1.30 23.22
N ASP A 205 -10.88 2.48 23.34
CA ASP A 205 -10.26 3.78 23.08
C ASP A 205 -8.97 4.00 23.86
N GLU A 206 -8.88 3.48 25.10
CA GLU A 206 -7.71 3.62 25.96
C GLU A 206 -6.49 2.88 25.39
N ILE A 207 -6.72 1.69 24.81
CA ILE A 207 -5.67 0.88 24.19
C ILE A 207 -5.30 1.47 22.82
N ILE A 208 -6.30 1.81 21.98
CA ILE A 208 -6.08 2.35 20.64
C ILE A 208 -5.26 3.64 20.70
N LYS A 209 -5.56 4.54 21.63
CA LYS A 209 -4.83 5.82 21.79
C LYS A 209 -3.34 5.67 22.13
N LYS A 210 -2.94 4.56 22.77
CA LYS A 210 -1.52 4.29 23.06
C LYS A 210 -0.66 4.20 21.78
N TYR A 211 -1.27 3.83 20.65
CA TYR A 211 -0.57 3.60 19.37
C TYR A 211 -0.63 4.77 18.40
N ASP A 212 -1.37 5.83 18.71
CA ASP A 212 -1.56 7.01 17.84
C ASP A 212 -1.99 6.64 16.41
N LEU A 213 -2.85 5.61 16.29
CA LEU A 213 -3.38 5.11 15.04
C LEU A 213 -4.88 5.32 14.95
N GLU A 214 -5.34 5.89 13.83
CA GLU A 214 -6.77 6.08 13.54
C GLU A 214 -7.44 4.84 12.94
N ASN A 215 -6.62 3.91 12.40
CA ASN A 215 -7.08 2.71 11.72
C ASN A 215 -6.83 1.50 12.60
N TYR A 216 -7.87 0.72 12.85
CA TYR A 216 -7.76 -0.43 13.75
C TYR A 216 -8.76 -1.54 13.44
N ILE A 217 -8.44 -2.73 13.90
CA ILE A 217 -9.31 -3.90 13.96
C ILE A 217 -9.41 -4.33 15.41
N ILE A 218 -10.64 -4.46 15.92
CA ILE A 218 -10.93 -5.19 17.15
C ILE A 218 -11.50 -6.53 16.72
N LEU A 219 -10.78 -7.60 17.02
CA LEU A 219 -11.11 -8.97 16.62
C LEU A 219 -11.45 -9.78 17.85
N ILE A 220 -12.74 -9.93 18.14
CA ILE A 220 -13.24 -10.75 19.25
C ILE A 220 -13.57 -12.13 18.71
N ILE A 221 -12.94 -13.12 19.30
CA ILE A 221 -12.98 -14.50 18.84
C ILE A 221 -13.50 -15.36 19.96
N TYR A 222 -14.65 -15.98 19.75
CA TYR A 222 -15.23 -16.93 20.68
C TYR A 222 -14.93 -18.34 20.21
N GLN A 223 -14.17 -19.07 21.01
CA GLN A 223 -13.85 -20.46 20.76
C GLN A 223 -14.82 -21.37 21.52
N ASN A 224 -15.56 -22.19 20.80
CA ASN A 224 -16.28 -23.35 21.28
C ASN A 224 -15.50 -24.62 20.86
N GLU A 225 -15.99 -25.82 21.22
CA GLU A 225 -15.29 -27.07 20.92
C GLU A 225 -14.87 -27.23 19.46
N ASN A 226 -15.80 -27.03 18.51
CA ASN A 226 -15.55 -27.23 17.07
C ASN A 226 -15.94 -26.00 16.22
N GLU A 227 -16.19 -24.87 16.84
CA GLU A 227 -16.68 -23.68 16.18
C GLU A 227 -16.01 -22.42 16.72
N ILE A 228 -15.68 -21.52 15.81
CA ILE A 228 -15.15 -20.20 16.12
C ILE A 228 -16.13 -19.18 15.62
N ASN A 229 -16.71 -18.41 16.55
CA ASN A 229 -17.52 -17.25 16.25
C ASN A 229 -16.66 -15.98 16.36
N LEU A 230 -16.58 -15.25 15.29
CA LEU A 230 -15.67 -14.11 15.15
C LEU A 230 -16.47 -12.84 14.88
N LEU A 231 -16.32 -11.87 15.78
CA LEU A 231 -16.80 -10.51 15.63
C LEU A 231 -15.61 -9.59 15.32
N SER A 232 -15.55 -9.06 14.10
CA SER A 232 -14.52 -8.11 13.69
C SER A 232 -15.11 -6.71 13.53
N LYS A 233 -14.54 -5.74 14.23
CA LYS A 233 -14.86 -4.31 14.11
C LYS A 233 -13.70 -3.63 13.43
N LEU A 234 -13.91 -3.21 12.18
CA LEU A 234 -12.89 -2.61 11.32
C LEU A 234 -13.13 -1.10 11.19
N GLN A 235 -12.16 -0.28 11.59
CA GLN A 235 -12.10 1.15 11.33
C GLN A 235 -11.02 1.44 10.29
N LEU A 236 -11.42 1.93 9.13
CA LEU A 236 -10.50 2.39 8.08
C LEU A 236 -10.88 3.82 7.70
N ARG A 237 -10.04 4.79 8.04
CA ARG A 237 -10.35 6.23 7.89
C ARG A 237 -11.72 6.56 8.51
N ASN A 238 -12.64 7.10 7.72
CA ASN A 238 -14.00 7.46 8.15
C ASN A 238 -15.02 6.32 7.97
N THR A 239 -14.56 5.10 7.65
CA THR A 239 -15.44 3.95 7.40
C THR A 239 -15.33 2.96 8.54
N TYR A 240 -16.49 2.62 9.14
CA TYR A 240 -16.60 1.62 10.19
C TYR A 240 -17.46 0.46 9.69
N LYS A 241 -16.94 -0.75 9.78
CA LYS A 241 -17.63 -1.99 9.37
C LYS A 241 -17.56 -3.03 10.47
N ILE A 242 -18.58 -3.84 10.57
CA ILE A 242 -18.67 -4.98 11.49
C ILE A 242 -18.88 -6.25 10.66
N PHE A 243 -18.09 -7.27 10.95
CA PHE A 243 -18.21 -8.59 10.35
C PHE A 243 -18.48 -9.62 11.44
N ASN A 244 -19.49 -10.46 11.22
CA ASN A 244 -19.78 -11.64 12.02
C ASN A 244 -19.50 -12.86 11.13
N ILE A 245 -18.53 -13.66 11.50
CA ILE A 245 -18.08 -14.81 10.70
C ILE A 245 -18.03 -16.04 11.59
N VAL A 246 -18.55 -17.13 11.10
CA VAL A 246 -18.52 -18.44 11.78
C VAL A 246 -17.63 -19.37 10.99
N TYR A 247 -16.69 -19.98 11.68
CA TYR A 247 -15.82 -21.02 11.12
C TYR A 247 -16.10 -22.33 11.85
N THR A 248 -16.34 -23.38 11.10
CA THR A 248 -16.50 -24.74 11.61
C THR A 248 -15.26 -25.56 11.31
N ASP A 249 -15.00 -26.57 12.15
CA ASP A 249 -13.87 -27.47 11.98
C ASP A 249 -12.50 -26.77 11.93
N ILE A 250 -12.33 -25.72 12.77
CA ILE A 250 -11.09 -24.99 12.94
C ILE A 250 -10.47 -25.28 14.30
N ASP A 251 -9.25 -25.80 14.27
CA ASP A 251 -8.39 -25.93 15.45
C ASP A 251 -7.34 -24.78 15.43
N LEU A 252 -7.41 -23.89 16.41
CA LEU A 252 -6.47 -22.75 16.54
C LEU A 252 -5.04 -23.20 16.93
N TYR A 253 -4.87 -24.43 17.37
CA TYR A 253 -3.56 -24.98 17.76
C TYR A 253 -2.94 -25.84 16.64
N GLU A 254 -3.70 -26.12 15.56
CA GLU A 254 -3.18 -26.74 14.36
C GLU A 254 -2.70 -25.66 13.38
N GLU A 255 -1.44 -25.74 12.95
CA GLU A 255 -0.80 -24.72 12.10
C GLU A 255 -1.54 -24.47 10.77
N GLN A 256 -2.04 -25.51 10.12
CA GLN A 256 -2.75 -25.37 8.84
C GLN A 256 -4.10 -24.66 9.00
N SER A 257 -4.88 -25.03 10.02
CA SER A 257 -6.16 -24.40 10.33
C SER A 257 -5.97 -22.93 10.73
N LEU A 258 -5.00 -22.66 11.61
CA LEU A 258 -4.67 -21.32 12.06
C LEU A 258 -4.19 -20.42 10.90
N SER A 259 -3.29 -20.94 10.06
CA SER A 259 -2.78 -20.17 8.92
C SER A 259 -3.90 -19.82 7.94
N LYS A 260 -4.78 -20.75 7.64
CA LYS A 260 -5.95 -20.53 6.78
C LYS A 260 -6.83 -19.42 7.35
N LEU A 261 -7.18 -19.50 8.64
CA LEU A 261 -8.00 -18.48 9.31
C LEU A 261 -7.36 -17.09 9.20
N ILE A 262 -6.08 -16.96 9.52
CA ILE A 262 -5.36 -15.67 9.48
C ILE A 262 -5.29 -15.12 8.04
N ILE A 263 -5.02 -15.98 7.05
CA ILE A 263 -4.97 -15.59 5.63
C ILE A 263 -6.36 -15.13 5.15
N ASP A 264 -7.42 -15.84 5.51
CA ASP A 264 -8.79 -15.46 5.16
C ASP A 264 -9.16 -14.07 5.75
N LEU A 265 -8.83 -13.84 7.02
CA LEU A 265 -9.05 -12.55 7.68
C LEU A 265 -8.23 -11.42 7.04
N LYS A 266 -6.95 -11.64 6.79
CA LYS A 266 -6.11 -10.65 6.08
C LYS A 266 -6.65 -10.36 4.69
N THR A 267 -7.10 -11.37 3.96
CA THR A 267 -7.71 -11.19 2.64
C THR A 267 -8.96 -10.30 2.73
N LEU A 268 -9.81 -10.53 3.74
CA LEU A 268 -10.98 -9.68 3.99
C LEU A 268 -10.58 -8.21 4.22
N TYR A 269 -9.62 -7.96 5.09
CA TYR A 269 -9.21 -6.59 5.42
C TYR A 269 -8.47 -5.90 4.27
N GLU A 270 -7.63 -6.62 3.54
CA GLU A 270 -6.98 -6.15 2.32
C GLU A 270 -8.01 -5.78 1.24
N ASP A 271 -9.07 -6.58 1.08
CA ASP A 271 -10.14 -6.28 0.12
C ASP A 271 -10.91 -5.02 0.52
N GLU A 272 -11.24 -4.86 1.80
CA GLU A 272 -11.89 -3.64 2.32
C GLU A 272 -11.03 -2.39 2.06
N TRP A 273 -9.73 -2.49 2.27
CA TRP A 273 -8.81 -1.40 1.97
C TRP A 273 -8.73 -1.09 0.48
N LYS A 274 -8.68 -2.11 -0.38
CA LYS A 274 -8.70 -1.95 -1.83
C LYS A 274 -10.01 -1.31 -2.30
N GLU A 275 -11.16 -1.72 -1.76
CA GLU A 275 -12.46 -1.11 -2.10
C GLU A 275 -12.50 0.39 -1.79
N LEU A 276 -11.94 0.84 -0.68
CA LEU A 276 -11.83 2.27 -0.33
C LEU A 276 -10.90 3.06 -1.26
N ASN A 277 -10.01 2.39 -1.97
CA ASN A 277 -9.02 2.99 -2.86
C ASN A 277 -9.26 2.64 -4.35
N LEU A 278 -10.45 2.11 -4.71
CA LEU A 278 -10.78 1.79 -6.10
C LEU A 278 -10.68 3.02 -7.00
N ILE A 279 -10.14 2.81 -8.19
CA ILE A 279 -10.12 3.81 -9.26
C ILE A 279 -11.29 3.51 -10.19
N ASN A 280 -12.30 4.37 -10.17
CA ASN A 280 -13.37 4.26 -11.14
C ASN A 280 -12.91 4.83 -12.49
N THR A 281 -12.35 3.97 -13.33
CA THR A 281 -11.88 4.33 -14.67
C THR A 281 -13.02 4.71 -15.63
N SER A 282 -14.29 4.47 -15.26
CA SER A 282 -15.45 4.94 -16.02
C SER A 282 -15.70 6.44 -15.83
N ILE A 283 -15.24 7.04 -14.73
CA ILE A 283 -15.30 8.48 -14.53
C ILE A 283 -14.13 9.10 -15.28
N LYS A 284 -14.43 9.82 -16.36
CA LYS A 284 -13.45 10.58 -17.13
C LYS A 284 -13.81 12.06 -17.05
N LEU A 285 -13.09 12.81 -16.23
CA LEU A 285 -13.24 14.25 -16.11
C LEU A 285 -12.20 14.93 -17.01
N PRO A 286 -12.58 15.48 -18.18
CA PRO A 286 -11.67 16.27 -18.99
C PRO A 286 -11.54 17.68 -18.41
N LEU A 287 -10.32 18.11 -18.18
CA LEU A 287 -9.99 19.44 -17.67
C LEU A 287 -9.02 20.12 -18.63
N THR A 288 -9.23 21.41 -18.92
CA THR A 288 -8.25 22.23 -19.61
C THR A 288 -7.52 23.09 -18.57
N ILE A 289 -6.20 22.87 -18.46
CA ILE A 289 -5.31 23.55 -17.50
C ILE A 289 -4.30 24.36 -18.28
N SER A 290 -4.14 25.64 -17.94
CA SER A 290 -3.17 26.54 -18.57
C SER A 290 -2.06 26.96 -17.62
N LEU A 291 -0.85 27.10 -18.18
CA LEU A 291 0.34 27.61 -17.50
C LEU A 291 1.00 28.67 -18.38
N SER A 292 1.79 29.55 -17.76
CA SER A 292 2.63 30.48 -18.51
C SER A 292 3.70 29.71 -19.32
N SER A 293 3.78 29.99 -20.62
CA SER A 293 4.80 29.39 -21.51
C SER A 293 6.23 29.83 -21.16
N LYS A 294 6.37 30.93 -20.40
CA LYS A 294 7.66 31.49 -20.01
C LYS A 294 8.27 30.86 -18.75
N ASP A 295 7.48 30.10 -17.98
CA ASP A 295 7.93 29.48 -16.74
C ASP A 295 8.23 27.99 -16.94
N HIS A 296 9.39 27.70 -17.52
CA HIS A 296 9.81 26.33 -17.80
C HIS A 296 9.92 25.44 -16.56
N ASN A 297 10.31 26.03 -15.41
CA ASN A 297 10.40 25.26 -14.16
C ASN A 297 9.02 24.82 -13.67
N LYS A 298 8.04 25.71 -13.75
CA LYS A 298 6.66 25.39 -13.38
C LYS A 298 6.02 24.40 -14.35
N ILE A 299 6.30 24.49 -15.64
CA ILE A 299 5.87 23.52 -16.64
C ILE A 299 6.40 22.13 -16.29
N LYS A 300 7.71 21.98 -16.09
CA LYS A 300 8.35 20.73 -15.73
C LYS A 300 7.81 20.15 -14.40
N SER A 301 7.60 21.01 -13.41
CA SER A 301 7.02 20.62 -12.12
C SER A 301 5.59 20.12 -12.29
N PHE A 302 4.77 20.79 -13.11
CA PHE A 302 3.39 20.40 -13.38
C PHE A 302 3.32 19.05 -14.11
N GLU A 303 4.08 18.87 -15.18
CA GLU A 303 4.13 17.61 -15.93
C GLU A 303 4.55 16.44 -15.01
N LYS A 304 5.62 16.66 -14.23
CA LYS A 304 6.05 15.67 -13.22
C LYS A 304 4.95 15.38 -12.20
N THR A 305 4.20 16.38 -11.75
CA THR A 305 3.07 16.19 -10.85
C THR A 305 2.00 15.32 -11.50
N LEU A 306 1.60 15.62 -12.74
CA LEU A 306 0.59 14.84 -13.46
C LEU A 306 1.01 13.36 -13.66
N GLU A 307 2.29 13.10 -13.91
CA GLU A 307 2.84 11.74 -14.02
C GLU A 307 2.74 10.94 -12.71
N HIS A 308 2.82 11.63 -11.56
CA HIS A 308 2.78 10.99 -10.24
C HIS A 308 1.37 10.86 -9.66
N LEU A 309 0.39 11.60 -10.18
CA LEU A 309 -0.98 11.51 -9.71
C LEU A 309 -1.66 10.24 -10.20
N ASP A 310 -2.09 9.39 -9.24
CA ASP A 310 -2.65 8.07 -9.51
C ASP A 310 -3.93 8.10 -10.34
N LEU A 311 -4.73 9.15 -10.21
CA LEU A 311 -6.00 9.30 -10.92
C LEU A 311 -5.90 10.04 -12.24
N VAL A 312 -4.73 10.52 -12.64
CA VAL A 312 -4.50 11.07 -13.97
C VAL A 312 -4.32 9.92 -14.96
N SER A 313 -5.31 9.73 -15.83
CA SER A 313 -5.26 8.65 -16.82
C SER A 313 -4.54 9.06 -18.10
N ASN A 314 -4.59 10.33 -18.44
CA ASN A 314 -3.90 10.90 -19.59
C ASN A 314 -3.75 12.40 -19.46
N TYR A 315 -2.67 12.94 -20.03
CA TYR A 315 -2.56 14.37 -20.31
C TYR A 315 -1.84 14.59 -21.65
N GLU A 316 -2.17 15.68 -22.30
CA GLU A 316 -1.61 16.07 -23.60
C GLU A 316 -1.59 17.58 -23.73
N VAL A 317 -0.63 18.12 -24.46
CA VAL A 317 -0.62 19.54 -24.83
C VAL A 317 -1.68 19.76 -25.90
N LEU A 318 -2.71 20.53 -25.58
CA LEU A 318 -3.80 20.88 -26.47
C LEU A 318 -3.39 21.98 -27.46
N SER A 319 -2.74 23.00 -26.94
CA SER A 319 -2.23 24.14 -27.74
C SER A 319 -1.22 24.96 -26.93
N PHE A 320 -0.44 25.79 -27.60
CA PHE A 320 0.46 26.75 -26.97
C PHE A 320 0.56 28.04 -27.76
N ASN A 321 0.84 29.13 -27.09
CA ASN A 321 1.14 30.43 -27.67
C ASN A 321 2.27 31.11 -26.86
N ASN A 322 2.62 32.35 -27.20
CA ASN A 322 3.71 33.08 -26.56
C ASN A 322 3.49 33.35 -25.06
N GLU A 323 2.27 33.21 -24.55
CA GLU A 323 1.91 33.50 -23.16
C GLU A 323 1.58 32.27 -22.34
N ASN A 324 0.89 31.30 -22.95
CA ASN A 324 0.35 30.15 -22.24
C ASN A 324 0.51 28.84 -23.01
N ILE A 325 0.68 27.75 -22.26
CA ILE A 325 0.51 26.37 -22.73
C ILE A 325 -0.79 25.84 -22.12
N PHE A 326 -1.60 25.15 -22.93
CA PHE A 326 -2.85 24.55 -22.52
C PHE A 326 -2.71 23.02 -22.55
N TYR A 327 -3.00 22.41 -21.42
CA TYR A 327 -3.01 20.95 -21.25
C TYR A 327 -4.44 20.47 -21.16
N LYS A 328 -4.75 19.39 -21.84
CA LYS A 328 -5.94 18.57 -21.60
C LYS A 328 -5.54 17.45 -20.66
N VAL A 329 -6.15 17.43 -19.49
CA VAL A 329 -5.91 16.42 -18.46
C VAL A 329 -7.17 15.59 -18.30
N ILE A 330 -7.07 14.27 -18.39
CA ILE A 330 -8.15 13.33 -18.09
C ILE A 330 -7.93 12.77 -16.71
N TYR A 331 -8.85 13.08 -15.80
CA TYR A 331 -8.76 12.68 -14.40
C TYR A 331 -9.91 11.72 -14.05
N ASN A 332 -9.56 10.57 -13.41
CA ASN A 332 -10.52 9.52 -13.04
C ASN A 332 -11.03 9.73 -11.59
N GLY A 333 -11.46 10.92 -11.30
CA GLY A 333 -11.93 11.29 -9.97
C GLY A 333 -12.69 12.61 -9.95
N ARG A 334 -13.02 13.08 -8.75
CA ARG A 334 -13.72 14.36 -8.56
C ARG A 334 -12.76 15.53 -8.69
N PRO A 335 -13.22 16.71 -9.19
CA PRO A 335 -12.39 17.90 -9.37
C PRO A 335 -11.72 18.38 -8.10
N ASP A 336 -12.44 18.39 -6.97
CA ASP A 336 -11.96 18.82 -5.68
C ASP A 336 -10.73 18.01 -5.21
N LYS A 337 -10.71 16.70 -5.47
CA LYS A 337 -9.57 15.84 -5.17
C LYS A 337 -8.36 16.20 -6.02
N LEU A 338 -8.52 16.43 -7.33
CA LEU A 338 -7.42 16.88 -8.19
C LEU A 338 -6.82 18.20 -7.70
N PHE A 339 -7.68 19.15 -7.31
CA PHE A 339 -7.22 20.45 -6.82
C PHE A 339 -6.44 20.33 -5.52
N TYR A 340 -6.89 19.49 -4.62
CA TYR A 340 -6.18 19.18 -3.40
C TYR A 340 -4.80 18.54 -3.70
N GLU A 341 -4.74 17.53 -4.56
CA GLU A 341 -3.49 16.83 -4.91
C GLU A 341 -2.48 17.77 -5.61
N ILE A 342 -2.94 18.62 -6.52
CA ILE A 342 -2.09 19.64 -7.18
C ILE A 342 -1.58 20.68 -6.17
N LYS A 343 -2.42 21.07 -5.21
CA LYS A 343 -2.02 22.02 -4.15
C LYS A 343 -0.97 21.42 -3.23
N GLU A 344 -1.11 20.17 -2.84
CA GLU A 344 -0.10 19.43 -2.05
C GLU A 344 1.25 19.33 -2.80
N ALA A 345 1.23 19.29 -4.12
CA ALA A 345 2.44 19.34 -4.96
C ALA A 345 3.03 20.77 -5.08
N GLY A 346 2.50 21.74 -4.35
CA GLY A 346 2.99 23.13 -4.35
C GLY A 346 2.49 23.98 -5.52
N LEU A 347 1.48 23.54 -6.27
CA LEU A 347 0.91 24.25 -7.40
C LEU A 347 -0.53 24.70 -7.08
N ASN A 348 -0.86 25.95 -7.35
CA ASN A 348 -2.20 26.46 -7.09
C ASN A 348 -3.03 26.57 -8.37
N LEU A 349 -4.22 25.95 -8.38
CA LEU A 349 -5.18 26.05 -9.46
C LEU A 349 -6.24 27.11 -9.17
N LYS A 350 -6.45 28.00 -10.13
CA LYS A 350 -7.52 29.00 -10.09
C LYS A 350 -8.41 28.86 -11.33
N LYS A 351 -9.72 28.88 -11.11
CA LYS A 351 -10.69 28.82 -12.21
C LYS A 351 -10.68 30.14 -12.98
N ASN A 352 -10.57 30.06 -14.31
CA ASN A 352 -10.65 31.19 -15.20
C ASN A 352 -11.58 30.83 -16.36
N ASN A 353 -12.87 31.24 -16.27
CA ASN A 353 -13.93 30.87 -17.18
C ASN A 353 -14.08 29.33 -17.29
N GLN A 354 -13.85 28.78 -18.46
CA GLN A 354 -13.93 27.32 -18.75
C GLN A 354 -12.58 26.61 -18.58
N THR A 355 -11.52 27.31 -18.23
CA THR A 355 -10.18 26.76 -18.05
C THR A 355 -9.69 26.95 -16.62
N TRP A 356 -8.73 26.15 -16.23
CA TRP A 356 -8.03 26.27 -14.96
C TRP A 356 -6.63 26.79 -15.21
N LYS A 357 -6.19 27.76 -14.39
CA LYS A 357 -4.85 28.34 -14.53
C LYS A 357 -4.01 27.99 -13.31
N ILE A 358 -2.79 27.53 -13.55
CA ILE A 358 -1.76 27.40 -12.50
C ILE A 358 -1.13 28.74 -12.24
N GLN A 359 -1.13 29.14 -10.97
CA GLN A 359 -0.55 30.39 -10.48
C GLN A 359 0.87 30.18 -9.96
#